data_3802c6e79099278373fd8ba4aa06644f
#
_entry.id   3802c6e79099278373fd8ba4aa06644f
#
_cell.length_a   1.000
_cell.length_b   1.000
_cell.length_c   1.000
_cell.angle_alpha   90.00
_cell.angle_beta   90.00
_cell.angle_gamma   90.00
#
_symmetry.space_group_name_H-M   'P 1'
#
loop_
_entity.id
_entity.type
_entity.pdbx_description
1 polymer ?
#
loop_
_entity_poly.entity_id
_entity_poly.type
_entity_poly.pdbx_seq_one_letter_code
_entity_poly.pdbx_strand_id
1 'polypeptide(L)'
;MALLYAPQKKQKTAQKVVAEIQDLDYQGLGVAKIQGKTWFIENALPTEKVEAVVTDEKRQYGLASAQKWLQKSNQRVEPQCGYYGRCGGCQGQHIPVEMQRKAKEKALFSRLSKLQAEPIQLMPMICGEQWGYRRRVRLSLLWNAKNKTVEMGFRQKNSNQLVSIQQCLVAEPAINDLIPKLSALWAQYLTPKQLGHIELVSADNGVAMLLRYKGNLAETDRTFGAIFSPETIRAY
;
A
#
# COMPACT_ATOMS: atom_id res chain seq x y z
N MET A 1 -35.83 -4.69 -32.50
CA MET A 1 -34.60 -4.14 -31.88
C MET A 1 -34.97 -3.55 -30.53
N ALA A 2 -34.58 -4.21 -29.46
CA ALA A 2 -34.83 -3.69 -28.10
C ALA A 2 -33.68 -2.73 -27.74
N LEU A 3 -33.99 -1.46 -27.54
CA LEU A 3 -33.07 -0.45 -27.05
C LEU A 3 -32.74 -0.77 -25.57
N LEU A 4 -31.56 -1.31 -25.31
CA LEU A 4 -31.02 -1.49 -23.97
C LEU A 4 -30.72 -0.11 -23.38
N TYR A 5 -31.57 0.36 -22.50
CA TYR A 5 -31.35 1.56 -21.70
C TYR A 5 -30.25 1.29 -20.69
N ALA A 6 -29.04 1.77 -20.95
CA ALA A 6 -27.97 1.84 -19.98
C ALA A 6 -28.11 3.16 -19.19
N PRO A 7 -28.43 3.13 -17.89
CA PRO A 7 -28.50 4.37 -17.11
C PRO A 7 -27.12 5.02 -17.08
N GLN A 8 -27.04 6.23 -17.65
CA GLN A 8 -25.84 7.08 -17.51
C GLN A 8 -25.61 7.32 -16.01
N LYS A 9 -24.50 6.80 -15.46
CA LYS A 9 -24.02 7.19 -14.13
C LYS A 9 -23.79 8.70 -14.17
N LYS A 10 -24.70 9.49 -13.60
CA LYS A 10 -24.48 10.91 -13.33
C LYS A 10 -23.14 11.00 -12.59
N GLN A 11 -22.16 11.68 -13.17
CA GLN A 11 -20.95 12.08 -12.44
C GLN A 11 -21.42 12.95 -11.27
N LYS A 12 -21.46 12.36 -10.07
CA LYS A 12 -21.64 13.14 -8.85
C LYS A 12 -20.44 14.07 -8.76
N THR A 13 -20.68 15.37 -8.81
CA THR A 13 -19.66 16.37 -8.42
C THR A 13 -19.10 15.93 -7.08
N ALA A 14 -17.79 15.72 -7.01
CA ALA A 14 -17.15 15.22 -5.81
C ALA A 14 -17.40 16.21 -4.66
N GLN A 15 -18.21 15.80 -3.69
CA GLN A 15 -18.53 16.61 -2.52
C GLN A 15 -17.25 16.87 -1.75
N LYS A 16 -17.04 18.12 -1.34
CA LYS A 16 -15.89 18.54 -0.56
C LYS A 16 -16.30 18.96 0.84
N VAL A 17 -15.44 18.70 1.79
CA VAL A 17 -15.59 19.14 3.18
C VAL A 17 -14.30 19.82 3.64
N VAL A 18 -14.45 20.81 4.51
CA VAL A 18 -13.32 21.41 5.23
C VAL A 18 -13.31 20.84 6.64
N ALA A 19 -12.19 20.33 7.08
CA ALA A 19 -12.04 19.67 8.35
C ALA A 19 -10.80 20.14 9.12
N GLU A 20 -10.97 20.33 10.42
CA GLU A 20 -9.88 20.50 11.39
C GLU A 20 -9.64 19.14 12.07
N ILE A 21 -8.44 18.62 11.93
CA ILE A 21 -8.10 17.28 12.38
C ILE A 21 -7.74 17.32 13.86
N GLN A 22 -8.49 16.57 14.66
CA GLN A 22 -8.39 16.55 16.12
C GLN A 22 -7.55 15.38 16.64
N ASP A 23 -7.56 14.23 15.95
CA ASP A 23 -6.93 12.99 16.39
C ASP A 23 -6.44 12.17 15.20
N LEU A 24 -5.72 11.09 15.47
CA LEU A 24 -5.30 10.09 14.49
C LEU A 24 -5.87 8.73 14.92
N ASP A 25 -6.48 8.01 13.99
CA ASP A 25 -6.91 6.64 14.25
C ASP A 25 -5.75 5.63 14.10
N TYR A 26 -5.98 4.39 14.51
CA TYR A 26 -4.97 3.33 14.44
C TYR A 26 -4.60 2.90 13.01
N GLN A 27 -5.38 3.28 12.01
CA GLN A 27 -5.13 3.03 10.59
C GLN A 27 -4.34 4.18 9.94
N GLY A 28 -4.12 5.27 10.67
CA GLY A 28 -3.43 6.45 10.18
C GLY A 28 -4.36 7.45 9.46
N LEU A 29 -5.67 7.39 9.73
CA LEU A 29 -6.63 8.36 9.24
C LEU A 29 -6.76 9.51 10.24
N GLY A 30 -6.73 10.75 9.76
CA GLY A 30 -7.05 11.92 10.56
C GLY A 30 -8.52 11.89 10.97
N VAL A 31 -8.81 12.17 12.24
CA VAL A 31 -10.17 12.18 12.79
C VAL A 31 -10.63 13.62 12.99
N ALA A 32 -11.79 13.96 12.44
CA ALA A 32 -12.44 15.25 12.60
C ALA A 32 -13.91 15.10 12.96
N LYS A 33 -14.49 16.11 13.58
CA LYS A 33 -15.95 16.24 13.76
C LYS A 33 -16.47 17.39 12.92
N ILE A 34 -17.42 17.12 12.03
CA ILE A 34 -18.10 18.11 11.20
C ILE A 34 -19.59 17.97 11.44
N GLN A 35 -20.23 19.02 11.96
CA GLN A 35 -21.68 19.04 12.31
C GLN A 35 -22.10 17.83 13.18
N GLY A 36 -21.27 17.49 14.18
CA GLY A 36 -21.54 16.38 15.10
C GLY A 36 -21.19 14.98 14.57
N LYS A 37 -20.93 14.83 13.27
CA LYS A 37 -20.56 13.57 12.62
C LYS A 37 -19.05 13.37 12.61
N THR A 38 -18.62 12.13 12.87
CA THR A 38 -17.18 11.78 12.81
C THR A 38 -16.77 11.53 11.37
N TRP A 39 -15.62 12.11 10.99
CA TRP A 39 -15.00 11.93 9.69
C TRP A 39 -13.60 11.34 9.82
N PHE A 40 -13.30 10.34 9.01
CA PHE A 40 -11.97 9.75 8.87
C PHE A 40 -11.37 10.22 7.55
N ILE A 41 -10.24 10.91 7.64
CA ILE A 41 -9.68 11.64 6.52
C ILE A 41 -8.29 11.10 6.21
N GLU A 42 -8.15 10.52 5.01
CA GLU A 42 -6.85 10.05 4.53
C GLU A 42 -5.88 11.21 4.31
N ASN A 43 -4.60 10.93 4.58
CA ASN A 43 -3.51 11.88 4.35
C ASN A 43 -3.66 13.19 5.15
N ALA A 44 -4.20 13.10 6.36
CA ALA A 44 -4.39 14.23 7.26
C ALA A 44 -3.89 13.89 8.66
N LEU A 45 -3.27 14.88 9.34
CA LEU A 45 -2.69 14.74 10.67
C LEU A 45 -3.38 15.67 11.68
N PRO A 46 -3.34 15.34 12.98
CA PRO A 46 -3.77 16.24 14.04
C PRO A 46 -3.16 17.63 13.89
N THR A 47 -3.95 18.67 14.24
CA THR A 47 -3.66 20.09 14.07
C THR A 47 -3.69 20.64 12.64
N GLU A 48 -3.94 19.79 11.64
CA GLU A 48 -4.12 20.26 10.27
C GLU A 48 -5.55 20.73 10.01
N LYS A 49 -5.67 21.73 9.13
CA LYS A 49 -6.92 22.12 8.49
C LYS A 49 -6.84 21.78 7.02
N VAL A 50 -7.77 20.95 6.54
CA VAL A 50 -7.73 20.40 5.18
C VAL A 50 -9.04 20.60 4.43
N GLU A 51 -8.95 20.79 3.12
CA GLU A 51 -10.05 20.57 2.19
C GLU A 51 -9.94 19.12 1.69
N ALA A 52 -10.96 18.31 1.95
CA ALA A 52 -10.98 16.89 1.62
C ALA A 52 -12.17 16.56 0.70
N VAL A 53 -11.94 15.63 -0.22
CA VAL A 53 -12.97 15.07 -1.10
C VAL A 53 -13.62 13.87 -0.43
N VAL A 54 -14.94 13.86 -0.33
CA VAL A 54 -15.72 12.77 0.24
C VAL A 54 -15.60 11.54 -0.65
N THR A 55 -15.11 10.43 -0.08
CA THR A 55 -14.98 9.14 -0.77
C THR A 55 -16.14 8.21 -0.47
N ASP A 56 -16.67 8.26 0.75
CA ASP A 56 -17.87 7.52 1.15
C ASP A 56 -18.55 8.24 2.33
N GLU A 57 -19.84 8.10 2.45
CA GLU A 57 -20.60 8.68 3.56
C GLU A 57 -21.65 7.70 4.07
N LYS A 58 -21.52 7.34 5.35
CA LYS A 58 -22.46 6.52 6.09
C LYS A 58 -23.29 7.38 7.05
N ARG A 59 -24.32 6.79 7.64
CA ARG A 59 -25.17 7.48 8.62
C ARG A 59 -24.38 8.00 9.82
N GLN A 60 -23.45 7.20 10.35
CA GLN A 60 -22.73 7.49 11.59
C GLN A 60 -21.36 8.15 11.37
N TYR A 61 -20.74 7.96 10.23
CA TYR A 61 -19.40 8.51 9.92
C TYR A 61 -19.25 8.80 8.43
N GLY A 62 -18.24 9.61 8.09
CA GLY A 62 -17.83 9.88 6.72
C GLY A 62 -16.38 9.49 6.47
N LEU A 63 -16.07 9.20 5.22
CA LEU A 63 -14.69 8.95 4.72
C LEU A 63 -14.36 10.02 3.70
N ALA A 64 -13.17 10.59 3.79
CA ALA A 64 -12.69 11.58 2.83
C ALA A 64 -11.18 11.46 2.62
N SER A 65 -10.66 12.09 1.59
CA SER A 65 -9.24 12.16 1.29
C SER A 65 -8.81 13.62 1.16
N ALA A 66 -7.81 14.05 1.95
CA ALA A 66 -7.27 15.39 1.93
C ALA A 66 -6.64 15.68 0.56
N GLN A 67 -7.03 16.80 -0.05
CA GLN A 67 -6.52 17.25 -1.35
C GLN A 67 -5.73 18.55 -1.22
N LYS A 68 -6.11 19.42 -0.27
CA LYS A 68 -5.47 20.70 -0.02
C LYS A 68 -5.33 20.93 1.47
N TRP A 69 -4.13 21.33 1.90
CA TRP A 69 -3.85 21.72 3.28
C TRP A 69 -3.95 23.23 3.38
N LEU A 70 -4.95 23.70 4.12
CA LEU A 70 -5.11 25.12 4.47
C LEU A 70 -4.16 25.49 5.61
N GLN A 71 -3.90 24.52 6.49
CA GLN A 71 -2.89 24.58 7.55
C GLN A 71 -2.24 23.22 7.67
N LYS A 72 -0.90 23.16 7.62
CA LYS A 72 -0.13 21.91 7.81
C LYS A 72 0.37 21.80 9.25
N SER A 73 0.44 20.59 9.76
CA SER A 73 1.12 20.27 11.01
C SER A 73 2.64 20.37 10.83
N ASN A 74 3.32 20.96 11.81
CA ASN A 74 4.79 20.98 11.87
C ASN A 74 5.40 19.58 12.16
N GLN A 75 4.58 18.63 12.57
CA GLN A 75 4.99 17.24 12.80
C GLN A 75 4.92 16.37 11.53
N ARG A 76 4.36 16.88 10.44
CA ARG A 76 4.27 16.12 9.19
C ARG A 76 5.65 15.80 8.64
N VAL A 77 5.89 14.52 8.36
CA VAL A 77 7.13 14.01 7.78
C VAL A 77 7.02 13.97 6.27
N GLU A 78 8.08 14.35 5.57
CA GLU A 78 8.18 14.15 4.13
C GLU A 78 8.41 12.67 3.82
N PRO A 79 7.57 12.03 3.00
CA PRO A 79 7.73 10.63 2.65
C PRO A 79 9.03 10.37 1.89
N GLN A 80 9.86 9.44 2.36
CA GLN A 80 11.13 9.09 1.71
C GLN A 80 10.95 8.26 0.43
N CYS A 81 9.82 7.55 0.27
CA CYS A 81 9.57 6.72 -0.88
C CYS A 81 9.01 7.54 -2.05
N GLY A 82 9.72 7.61 -3.18
CA GLY A 82 9.27 8.32 -4.39
C GLY A 82 7.99 7.75 -5.04
N TYR A 83 7.54 6.58 -4.59
CA TYR A 83 6.28 5.97 -5.04
C TYR A 83 5.11 6.22 -4.08
N TYR A 84 5.36 6.87 -2.93
CA TYR A 84 4.31 7.16 -1.95
C TYR A 84 3.20 8.03 -2.57
N GLY A 85 1.97 7.82 -2.13
CA GLY A 85 0.77 8.48 -2.70
C GLY A 85 0.24 7.83 -4.00
N ARG A 86 1.08 7.11 -4.75
CA ARG A 86 0.65 6.33 -5.93
C ARG A 86 0.58 4.83 -5.62
N CYS A 87 1.65 4.28 -5.04
CA CYS A 87 1.71 2.88 -4.63
C CYS A 87 0.74 2.61 -3.48
N GLY A 88 -0.07 1.53 -3.59
CA GLY A 88 -1.01 1.12 -2.55
C GLY A 88 -0.38 0.40 -1.35
N GLY A 89 0.94 0.22 -1.34
CA GLY A 89 1.63 -0.56 -0.31
C GLY A 89 1.83 0.16 1.03
N CYS A 90 1.91 1.50 1.03
CA CYS A 90 2.15 2.30 2.22
C CYS A 90 1.15 3.45 2.33
N GLN A 91 0.67 3.71 3.55
CA GLN A 91 -0.36 4.72 3.82
C GLN A 91 0.07 5.78 4.84
N GLY A 92 1.11 5.50 5.65
CA GLY A 92 1.47 6.32 6.81
C GLY A 92 2.85 6.96 6.76
N GLN A 93 3.53 7.06 5.60
CA GLN A 93 4.89 7.62 5.56
C GLN A 93 4.96 9.12 5.88
N HIS A 94 3.85 9.84 5.79
CA HIS A 94 3.73 11.25 6.19
C HIS A 94 3.53 11.43 7.71
N ILE A 95 3.31 10.34 8.45
CA ILE A 95 3.01 10.32 9.87
C ILE A 95 4.28 9.95 10.63
N PRO A 96 4.73 10.73 11.63
CA PRO A 96 5.82 10.34 12.51
C PRO A 96 5.58 8.96 13.11
N VAL A 97 6.61 8.10 13.17
CA VAL A 97 6.46 6.71 13.65
C VAL A 97 5.94 6.65 15.08
N GLU A 98 6.37 7.58 15.95
CA GLU A 98 5.89 7.66 17.32
C GLU A 98 4.41 8.04 17.42
N MET A 99 3.92 8.88 16.51
CA MET A 99 2.49 9.21 16.43
C MET A 99 1.67 7.98 16.01
N GLN A 100 2.17 7.19 15.03
CA GLN A 100 1.54 5.93 14.61
C GLN A 100 1.47 4.91 15.77
N ARG A 101 2.57 4.76 16.52
CA ARG A 101 2.67 3.88 17.70
C ARG A 101 1.64 4.27 18.75
N LYS A 102 1.62 5.54 19.15
CA LYS A 102 0.67 6.09 20.12
C LYS A 102 -0.79 5.89 19.71
N ALA A 103 -1.12 6.11 18.43
CA ALA A 103 -2.47 5.91 17.91
C ALA A 103 -2.92 4.44 18.00
N LYS A 104 -2.03 3.50 17.67
CA LYS A 104 -2.28 2.05 17.79
C LYS A 104 -2.45 1.60 19.25
N GLU A 105 -1.56 2.05 20.11
CA GLU A 105 -1.58 1.75 21.56
C GLU A 105 -2.87 2.29 22.21
N LYS A 106 -3.22 3.56 21.96
CA LYS A 106 -4.46 4.19 22.40
C LYS A 106 -5.70 3.40 21.94
N ALA A 107 -5.73 2.97 20.69
CA ALA A 107 -6.84 2.22 20.15
C ALA A 107 -6.98 0.83 20.78
N LEU A 108 -5.86 0.13 21.00
CA LEU A 108 -5.83 -1.16 21.66
C LEU A 108 -6.32 -1.04 23.10
N PHE A 109 -5.76 -0.11 23.87
CA PHE A 109 -6.15 0.14 25.25
C PHE A 109 -7.62 0.49 25.39
N SER A 110 -8.13 1.40 24.54
CA SER A 110 -9.54 1.79 24.56
C SER A 110 -10.51 0.62 24.27
N ARG A 111 -10.08 -0.37 23.47
CA ARG A 111 -10.89 -1.57 23.21
C ARG A 111 -10.84 -2.54 24.39
N LEU A 112 -9.66 -2.81 24.91
CA LEU A 112 -9.49 -3.75 26.02
C LEU A 112 -10.17 -3.25 27.30
N SER A 113 -10.06 -1.96 27.62
CA SER A 113 -10.71 -1.36 28.80
C SER A 113 -12.25 -1.45 28.80
N LYS A 114 -12.86 -1.71 27.64
CA LYS A 114 -14.31 -1.95 27.54
C LYS A 114 -14.70 -3.42 27.76
N LEU A 115 -13.73 -4.33 27.72
CA LEU A 115 -13.98 -5.76 27.78
C LEU A 115 -13.80 -6.35 29.18
N GLN A 116 -13.09 -5.65 30.06
CA GLN A 116 -12.83 -6.15 31.44
C GLN A 116 -13.01 -5.05 32.48
N ALA A 117 -13.43 -5.45 33.68
CA ALA A 117 -13.67 -4.56 34.81
C ALA A 117 -12.38 -4.17 35.53
N GLU A 118 -11.38 -5.05 35.52
CA GLU A 118 -10.10 -4.83 36.20
C GLU A 118 -9.20 -3.85 35.43
N PRO A 119 -8.38 -3.04 36.13
CA PRO A 119 -7.42 -2.15 35.50
C PRO A 119 -6.45 -2.91 34.58
N ILE A 120 -6.25 -2.41 33.39
CA ILE A 120 -5.30 -2.98 32.42
C ILE A 120 -3.94 -2.32 32.61
N GLN A 121 -2.91 -3.10 32.80
CA GLN A 121 -1.53 -2.64 32.76
C GLN A 121 -1.00 -2.73 31.34
N LEU A 122 -0.66 -1.58 30.73
CA LEU A 122 0.03 -1.54 29.45
C LEU A 122 1.52 -1.82 29.64
N MET A 123 2.01 -2.84 28.95
CA MET A 123 3.44 -3.09 28.81
C MET A 123 4.00 -2.24 27.65
N PRO A 124 5.30 -1.91 27.63
CA PRO A 124 5.92 -1.21 26.53
C PRO A 124 5.68 -1.92 25.21
N MET A 125 5.37 -1.15 24.16
CA MET A 125 5.17 -1.68 22.81
C MET A 125 6.47 -2.29 22.28
N ILE A 126 6.41 -3.53 21.80
CA ILE A 126 7.52 -4.15 21.05
C ILE A 126 7.55 -3.53 19.66
N CYS A 127 8.65 -2.89 19.32
CA CYS A 127 8.83 -2.17 18.06
C CYS A 127 10.02 -2.74 17.28
N GLY A 128 9.87 -2.82 15.97
CA GLY A 128 10.95 -3.11 15.02
C GLY A 128 11.40 -1.87 14.25
N GLU A 129 12.22 -2.11 13.24
CA GLU A 129 12.72 -1.08 12.34
C GLU A 129 11.59 -0.46 11.50
N GLN A 130 11.76 0.81 11.14
CA GLN A 130 10.81 1.53 10.31
C GLN A 130 10.92 1.13 8.83
N TRP A 131 12.10 0.78 8.37
CA TRP A 131 12.45 0.42 7.00
C TRP A 131 13.09 -0.95 6.95
N GLY A 132 13.12 -1.57 5.77
CA GLY A 132 13.82 -2.84 5.54
C GLY A 132 13.28 -4.03 6.36
N TYR A 133 12.06 -3.96 6.89
CA TYR A 133 11.52 -4.99 7.80
C TYR A 133 10.70 -6.08 7.09
N ARG A 134 10.30 -5.83 5.83
CA ARG A 134 9.38 -6.71 5.14
C ARG A 134 10.13 -7.82 4.42
N ARG A 135 9.96 -9.04 4.93
CA ARG A 135 10.59 -10.26 4.40
C ARG A 135 9.82 -10.89 3.24
N ARG A 136 8.61 -10.44 2.94
CA ARG A 136 7.78 -11.00 1.86
C ARG A 136 7.12 -9.89 1.05
N VAL A 137 7.32 -9.89 -0.25
CA VAL A 137 6.69 -8.96 -1.18
C VAL A 137 6.09 -9.71 -2.36
N ARG A 138 4.95 -9.22 -2.85
CA ARG A 138 4.29 -9.73 -4.04
C ARG A 138 4.14 -8.60 -5.05
N LEU A 139 4.84 -8.73 -6.17
CA LEU A 139 4.85 -7.76 -7.25
C LEU A 139 3.98 -8.29 -8.40
N SER A 140 3.15 -7.44 -8.98
CA SER A 140 2.41 -7.75 -10.21
C SER A 140 3.32 -7.57 -11.41
N LEU A 141 3.16 -8.45 -12.40
CA LEU A 141 3.83 -8.38 -13.70
C LEU A 141 2.76 -8.11 -14.76
N LEU A 142 2.93 -7.02 -15.53
CA LEU A 142 2.00 -6.64 -16.59
C LEU A 142 2.75 -6.39 -17.89
N TRP A 143 2.27 -7.00 -18.96
CA TRP A 143 2.74 -6.69 -20.30
C TRP A 143 2.22 -5.34 -20.78
N ASN A 144 3.15 -4.42 -21.07
CA ASN A 144 2.85 -3.16 -21.73
C ASN A 144 3.01 -3.33 -23.24
N ALA A 145 1.89 -3.43 -23.97
CA ALA A 145 1.90 -3.67 -25.40
C ALA A 145 2.47 -2.49 -26.21
N LYS A 146 2.37 -1.26 -25.70
CA LYS A 146 2.88 -0.05 -26.35
C LYS A 146 4.41 -0.03 -26.35
N ASN A 147 5.00 -0.33 -25.22
CA ASN A 147 6.46 -0.29 -25.04
C ASN A 147 7.13 -1.65 -25.29
N LYS A 148 6.34 -2.71 -25.48
CA LYS A 148 6.79 -4.11 -25.60
C LYS A 148 7.69 -4.54 -24.42
N THR A 149 7.30 -4.17 -23.21
CA THR A 149 8.03 -4.45 -21.98
C THR A 149 7.12 -5.07 -20.91
N VAL A 150 7.72 -5.80 -19.97
CA VAL A 150 7.02 -6.22 -18.75
C VAL A 150 7.26 -5.17 -17.67
N GLU A 151 6.19 -4.60 -17.18
CA GLU A 151 6.22 -3.72 -16.02
C GLU A 151 6.04 -4.54 -14.74
N MET A 152 6.87 -4.29 -13.73
CA MET A 152 6.85 -4.96 -12.44
C MET A 152 6.66 -3.97 -11.31
N GLY A 153 5.71 -4.23 -10.41
CA GLY A 153 5.45 -3.33 -9.29
C GLY A 153 4.22 -3.65 -8.46
N PHE A 154 3.77 -2.67 -7.70
CA PHE A 154 2.59 -2.77 -6.87
C PHE A 154 1.36 -2.14 -7.55
N ARG A 155 0.18 -2.60 -7.14
CA ARG A 155 -1.06 -1.94 -7.55
C ARG A 155 -1.16 -0.54 -6.94
N GLN A 156 -1.66 0.40 -7.72
CA GLN A 156 -2.06 1.70 -7.22
C GLN A 156 -3.21 1.54 -6.23
N LYS A 157 -3.27 2.42 -5.24
CA LYS A 157 -4.36 2.42 -4.26
C LYS A 157 -5.72 2.55 -4.95
N ASN A 158 -6.65 1.68 -4.58
CA ASN A 158 -8.02 1.63 -5.13
C ASN A 158 -8.11 1.53 -6.67
N SER A 159 -7.09 0.96 -7.31
CA SER A 159 -7.01 0.85 -8.77
C SER A 159 -6.36 -0.47 -9.19
N ASN A 160 -6.66 -0.91 -10.42
CA ASN A 160 -5.97 -2.01 -11.07
C ASN A 160 -4.70 -1.57 -11.82
N GLN A 161 -4.40 -0.27 -11.84
CA GLN A 161 -3.19 0.24 -12.47
C GLN A 161 -1.95 -0.20 -11.71
N LEU A 162 -0.86 -0.41 -12.42
CA LEU A 162 0.43 -0.77 -11.85
C LEU A 162 1.27 0.48 -11.62
N VAL A 163 1.91 0.55 -10.47
CA VAL A 163 3.01 1.46 -10.19
C VAL A 163 4.29 0.65 -10.33
N SER A 164 4.97 0.81 -11.45
CA SER A 164 6.27 0.18 -11.67
C SER A 164 7.29 0.74 -10.69
N ILE A 165 8.07 -0.16 -10.04
CA ILE A 165 9.04 0.22 -9.02
C ILE A 165 10.42 -0.35 -9.35
N GLN A 166 11.46 0.34 -8.87
CA GLN A 166 12.86 -0.12 -8.90
C GLN A 166 13.36 -0.45 -7.48
N GLN A 167 12.66 -0.01 -6.46
CA GLN A 167 12.97 -0.27 -5.06
C GLN A 167 11.73 -0.18 -4.18
N CYS A 168 11.78 -0.79 -2.99
CA CYS A 168 10.75 -0.70 -1.96
C CYS A 168 11.40 -0.52 -0.59
N LEU A 169 11.36 0.68 -0.02
CA LEU A 169 12.08 0.99 1.23
C LEU A 169 11.67 0.13 2.43
N VAL A 170 10.47 -0.45 2.43
CA VAL A 170 10.03 -1.34 3.51
C VAL A 170 10.44 -2.79 3.31
N ALA A 171 10.87 -3.19 2.09
CA ALA A 171 11.40 -4.52 1.84
C ALA A 171 12.84 -4.66 2.32
N GLU A 172 13.22 -5.85 2.79
CA GLU A 172 14.60 -6.15 3.17
C GLU A 172 15.58 -5.89 2.02
N PRO A 173 16.83 -5.53 2.33
CA PRO A 173 17.88 -5.24 1.32
C PRO A 173 18.02 -6.35 0.28
N ALA A 174 18.04 -7.62 0.71
CA ALA A 174 18.18 -8.77 -0.19
C ALA A 174 17.07 -8.84 -1.25
N ILE A 175 15.85 -8.43 -0.91
CA ILE A 175 14.73 -8.32 -1.87
C ILE A 175 14.94 -7.13 -2.80
N ASN A 176 15.38 -5.97 -2.27
CA ASN A 176 15.62 -4.78 -3.07
C ASN A 176 16.69 -4.98 -4.14
N ASP A 177 17.75 -5.73 -3.83
CA ASP A 177 18.83 -6.04 -4.77
C ASP A 177 18.37 -6.89 -5.96
N LEU A 178 17.27 -7.64 -5.79
CA LEU A 178 16.69 -8.47 -6.85
C LEU A 178 15.71 -7.69 -7.77
N ILE A 179 15.03 -6.67 -7.28
CA ILE A 179 14.01 -5.95 -8.06
C ILE A 179 14.53 -5.44 -9.40
N PRO A 180 15.66 -4.70 -9.50
CA PRO A 180 16.19 -4.24 -10.79
C PRO A 180 16.69 -5.39 -11.67
N LYS A 181 17.28 -6.44 -11.10
CA LYS A 181 17.76 -7.62 -11.83
C LYS A 181 16.60 -8.37 -12.48
N LEU A 182 15.50 -8.54 -11.75
CA LEU A 182 14.29 -9.17 -12.26
C LEU A 182 13.64 -8.32 -13.37
N SER A 183 13.63 -6.99 -13.23
CA SER A 183 13.12 -6.10 -14.27
C SER A 183 13.86 -6.26 -15.59
N ALA A 184 15.18 -6.44 -15.56
CA ALA A 184 16.01 -6.72 -16.73
C ALA A 184 15.75 -8.12 -17.32
N LEU A 185 15.49 -9.11 -16.45
CA LEU A 185 15.23 -10.49 -16.85
C LEU A 185 13.95 -10.64 -17.67
N TRP A 186 12.87 -9.93 -17.30
CA TRP A 186 11.60 -10.07 -18.00
C TRP A 186 11.66 -9.67 -19.47
N ALA A 187 12.62 -8.85 -19.88
CA ALA A 187 12.84 -8.48 -21.27
C ALA A 187 13.22 -9.67 -22.16
N GLN A 188 13.73 -10.74 -21.57
CA GLN A 188 14.24 -11.94 -22.26
C GLN A 188 13.22 -13.09 -22.27
N TYR A 189 12.07 -12.95 -21.59
CA TYR A 189 11.03 -13.97 -21.60
C TYR A 189 10.33 -14.08 -22.96
N LEU A 190 10.17 -15.32 -23.46
CA LEU A 190 9.53 -15.56 -24.76
C LEU A 190 8.02 -15.33 -24.73
N THR A 191 7.39 -15.58 -23.57
CA THR A 191 5.94 -15.46 -23.41
C THR A 191 5.55 -14.45 -22.31
N PRO A 192 6.02 -13.19 -22.40
CA PRO A 192 5.88 -12.21 -21.31
C PRO A 192 4.42 -11.83 -21.01
N LYS A 193 3.49 -12.04 -21.95
CA LYS A 193 2.05 -11.77 -21.75
C LYS A 193 1.40 -12.72 -20.75
N GLN A 194 2.01 -13.87 -20.49
CA GLN A 194 1.50 -14.89 -19.57
C GLN A 194 1.98 -14.69 -18.14
N LEU A 195 2.94 -13.79 -17.90
CA LEU A 195 3.41 -13.42 -16.56
C LEU A 195 2.28 -12.78 -15.75
N GLY A 196 2.10 -13.21 -14.51
CA GLY A 196 1.04 -12.76 -13.63
C GLY A 196 1.56 -11.93 -12.44
N HIS A 197 2.28 -12.58 -11.54
CA HIS A 197 2.95 -11.92 -10.43
C HIS A 197 4.12 -12.76 -9.92
N ILE A 198 5.03 -12.09 -9.23
CA ILE A 198 6.16 -12.69 -8.55
C ILE A 198 6.03 -12.43 -7.05
N GLU A 199 6.34 -13.44 -6.26
CA GLU A 199 6.45 -13.34 -4.83
C GLU A 199 7.88 -13.61 -4.42
N LEU A 200 8.45 -12.72 -3.63
CA LEU A 200 9.80 -12.80 -3.09
C LEU A 200 9.71 -12.94 -1.58
N VAL A 201 10.41 -13.94 -1.03
CA VAL A 201 10.44 -14.20 0.41
C VAL A 201 11.89 -14.30 0.84
N SER A 202 12.32 -13.38 1.69
CA SER A 202 13.65 -13.39 2.31
C SER A 202 13.66 -14.38 3.47
N ALA A 203 14.65 -15.26 3.48
CA ALA A 203 14.96 -16.24 4.52
C ALA A 203 16.44 -16.11 4.91
N ASP A 204 16.84 -16.79 5.98
CA ASP A 204 18.21 -16.68 6.50
C ASP A 204 19.27 -17.23 5.54
N ASN A 205 18.87 -18.13 4.64
CA ASN A 205 19.73 -18.75 3.61
C ASN A 205 19.54 -18.18 2.19
N GLY A 206 18.81 -17.06 2.03
CA GLY A 206 18.61 -16.42 0.73
C GLY A 206 17.19 -15.93 0.48
N VAL A 207 16.86 -15.61 -0.78
CA VAL A 207 15.54 -15.17 -1.20
C VAL A 207 14.88 -16.23 -2.06
N ALA A 208 13.76 -16.76 -1.58
CA ALA A 208 12.91 -17.64 -2.38
C ALA A 208 12.04 -16.82 -3.34
N MET A 209 11.84 -17.32 -4.55
CA MET A 209 11.04 -16.69 -5.58
C MET A 209 9.93 -17.64 -6.06
N LEU A 210 8.69 -17.15 -6.06
CA LEU A 210 7.54 -17.85 -6.64
C LEU A 210 6.98 -17.01 -7.80
N LEU A 211 7.09 -17.54 -9.02
CA LEU A 211 6.52 -16.92 -10.22
C LEU A 211 5.16 -17.55 -10.55
N ARG A 212 4.11 -16.72 -10.60
CA ARG A 212 2.81 -17.16 -11.09
C ARG A 212 2.67 -16.82 -12.58
N TYR A 213 2.42 -17.86 -13.34
CA TYR A 213 2.33 -17.88 -14.79
C TYR A 213 0.91 -18.30 -15.22
N LYS A 214 0.42 -17.76 -16.34
CA LYS A 214 -0.90 -18.12 -16.91
C LYS A 214 -0.70 -19.02 -18.10
N GLY A 215 -1.05 -20.31 -17.97
CA GLY A 215 -0.90 -21.30 -19.03
C GLY A 215 0.33 -22.21 -18.86
N ASN A 216 0.81 -22.81 -19.94
CA ASN A 216 1.96 -23.69 -19.94
C ASN A 216 3.25 -22.92 -20.13
N LEU A 217 4.22 -23.13 -19.25
CA LEU A 217 5.54 -22.54 -19.35
C LEU A 217 6.31 -23.22 -20.50
N ALA A 218 6.88 -22.44 -21.41
CA ALA A 218 7.78 -22.95 -22.43
C ALA A 218 9.04 -23.56 -21.76
N GLU A 219 9.62 -24.60 -22.33
CA GLU A 219 10.82 -25.27 -21.80
C GLU A 219 11.97 -24.28 -21.59
N THR A 220 12.16 -23.38 -22.56
CA THR A 220 13.13 -22.29 -22.49
C THR A 220 12.88 -21.31 -21.35
N ASP A 221 11.61 -21.00 -21.04
CA ASP A 221 11.24 -20.11 -19.93
C ASP A 221 11.45 -20.78 -18.56
N ARG A 222 11.39 -22.15 -18.48
CA ARG A 222 11.74 -22.92 -17.27
C ARG A 222 13.23 -22.87 -16.96
N THR A 223 14.05 -22.99 -17.99
CA THR A 223 15.52 -22.89 -17.86
C THR A 223 15.97 -21.50 -17.45
N PHE A 224 15.26 -20.47 -17.87
CA PHE A 224 15.53 -19.09 -17.48
C PHE A 224 15.34 -18.85 -15.96
N GLY A 225 14.38 -19.52 -15.34
CA GLY A 225 14.20 -19.51 -13.88
C GLY A 225 15.37 -20.14 -13.12
N ALA A 226 16.13 -21.05 -13.74
CA ALA A 226 17.27 -21.74 -13.17
C ALA A 226 18.59 -20.95 -13.24
N ILE A 227 18.64 -19.80 -13.95
CA ILE A 227 19.84 -18.95 -14.06
C ILE A 227 20.14 -18.20 -12.75
N PHE A 228 19.15 -17.99 -11.91
CA PHE A 228 19.39 -17.60 -10.53
C PHE A 228 19.82 -18.84 -9.76
N SER A 229 21.12 -18.97 -9.51
CA SER A 229 21.82 -20.06 -8.81
C SER A 229 20.92 -21.10 -8.15
N PRO A 230 21.16 -22.43 -8.38
CA PRO A 230 20.37 -23.51 -7.76
C PRO A 230 20.34 -23.44 -6.23
N GLU A 231 21.23 -22.68 -5.61
CA GLU A 231 21.25 -22.43 -4.16
C GLU A 231 20.24 -21.37 -3.71
N THR A 232 19.74 -20.51 -4.62
CA THR A 232 18.91 -19.34 -4.27
C THR A 232 17.43 -19.49 -4.69
N ILE A 233 17.09 -20.40 -5.61
CA ILE A 233 15.71 -20.54 -6.14
C ILE A 233 15.31 -22.00 -6.16
N ARG A 234 14.37 -22.38 -5.29
CA ARG A 234 13.62 -23.65 -5.44
C ARG A 234 12.32 -23.32 -6.15
N ALA A 235 12.12 -23.88 -7.36
CA ALA A 235 10.83 -23.92 -8.02
C ALA A 235 9.95 -24.97 -7.33
N TYR A 236 8.75 -24.60 -6.93
CA TYR A 236 7.70 -25.51 -6.46
C TYR A 236 6.58 -25.53 -7.48
#